data_f66f4332c61db67fca8513e312c372ed
#
_entry.id   f66f4332c61db67fca8513e312c372ed
#
_cell.length_a   1.000
_cell.length_b   1.000
_cell.length_c   1.000
_cell.angle_alpha   90.00
_cell.angle_beta   90.00
_cell.angle_gamma   90.00
#
_symmetry.space_group_name_H-M   'P 1'
#
loop_
_entity.id
_entity.type
_entity.pdbx_description
1 polymer ?
#
loop_
_entity_poly.entity_id
_entity_poly.type
_entity_poly.pdbx_seq_one_letter_code
_entity_poly.pdbx_strand_id
1 'polypeptide(L)'
;MKGLLKFITCGSVDDGKSTLIGHILYDSKLLYTDQEKALELDSKVGSRSGKIDYSLLLDGLMAEREQGITIDVAYRYFTTDRRSFIVADTPGHEEYTRNMAVGASFADLSVILVDASQGVLVQTRRHARICKLMGIRYFVFAVNKMDLVGYSKERFEEILKQINELSAELSLHSVYVIPLSATEGDNVTVKSKNIAWYSGKALLDYLETIDIDDAQTEAGFYLPVQRVCRPDRTFRGFQGQIEAGKIRVGDTVTSLPSNEKATVKGILSGDRNVEEAHAGEPVTISLDREVDVSRGCVLAKDADIGSYKKIRASLLWMDDEPLSLGKDFLVKLGTKTIPGIINKIDYSVDINNGKHINSDALEKNGIAVVEIVFAEAIVVDLFEKHKTLGELILIDRVTHATSACGVVEGLFERQIAAGEKAEFVQGERHGRGEIFEEFFYDTATLSVVKQQPVKQHYTIGDEIPTVGESYRYPDDFDIIILRDSVAVKVRDRRISEIMEAGAYLYDGFPVINGRGFEIKVHSDEDVSRLLREYAEAGEIGREEFFKKWTVFDTYRKVVIK
;
A
#
# COMPACT_ATOMS: atom_id res chain seq x y z
N MET A 1 -18.35 -25.12 7.78
CA MET A 1 -17.04 -25.01 7.10
C MET A 1 -16.63 -23.55 7.19
N LYS A 2 -15.43 -23.23 7.71
CA LYS A 2 -14.88 -21.88 7.64
C LYS A 2 -14.55 -21.57 6.17
N GLY A 3 -14.53 -20.30 5.79
CA GLY A 3 -14.24 -19.87 4.42
C GLY A 3 -12.87 -20.33 3.88
N LEU A 4 -12.49 -19.83 2.73
CA LEU A 4 -11.19 -20.08 2.09
C LEU A 4 -10.07 -19.40 2.87
N LEU A 5 -8.95 -20.09 3.11
CA LEU A 5 -7.71 -19.51 3.61
C LEU A 5 -6.63 -19.59 2.53
N LYS A 6 -6.03 -18.46 2.22
CA LYS A 6 -4.88 -18.36 1.33
C LYS A 6 -3.63 -18.16 2.16
N PHE A 7 -2.66 -19.04 2.04
CA PHE A 7 -1.41 -18.90 2.77
C PHE A 7 -0.19 -19.20 1.91
N ILE A 8 0.93 -18.61 2.31
CA ILE A 8 2.23 -18.79 1.66
C ILE A 8 3.16 -19.55 2.59
N THR A 9 3.99 -20.42 2.04
CA THR A 9 5.17 -20.95 2.74
C THR A 9 6.42 -20.23 2.25
N CYS A 10 7.23 -19.74 3.16
CA CYS A 10 8.49 -19.08 2.87
C CYS A 10 9.54 -19.42 3.94
N GLY A 11 10.79 -19.15 3.65
CA GLY A 11 11.94 -19.54 4.46
C GLY A 11 13.18 -19.72 3.57
N SER A 12 14.34 -19.96 4.15
CA SER A 12 15.57 -20.17 3.40
C SER A 12 15.52 -21.44 2.52
N VAL A 13 16.49 -21.56 1.65
CA VAL A 13 16.71 -22.83 0.92
C VAL A 13 16.94 -23.94 1.97
N ASP A 14 16.41 -25.10 1.71
CA ASP A 14 16.49 -26.30 2.57
C ASP A 14 15.77 -26.22 3.93
N ASP A 15 15.00 -25.15 4.22
CA ASP A 15 14.19 -25.09 5.45
C ASP A 15 13.02 -26.10 5.45
N GLY A 16 12.73 -26.76 4.31
CA GLY A 16 11.74 -27.83 4.18
C GLY A 16 10.33 -27.36 3.81
N LYS A 17 10.20 -26.25 3.07
CA LYS A 17 8.90 -25.66 2.61
C LYS A 17 8.07 -26.69 1.84
N SER A 18 8.60 -27.18 0.71
CA SER A 18 7.92 -28.13 -0.16
C SER A 18 7.68 -29.47 0.57
N THR A 19 8.60 -29.90 1.44
CA THR A 19 8.40 -31.07 2.29
C THR A 19 7.19 -30.90 3.23
N LEU A 20 7.05 -29.72 3.86
CA LEU A 20 5.94 -29.43 4.77
C LEU A 20 4.58 -29.49 4.06
N ILE A 21 4.46 -28.84 2.91
CA ILE A 21 3.22 -28.85 2.12
C ILE A 21 2.91 -30.27 1.64
N GLY A 22 3.91 -30.96 1.09
CA GLY A 22 3.75 -32.32 0.61
C GLY A 22 3.30 -33.28 1.73
N HIS A 23 3.83 -33.12 2.95
CA HIS A 23 3.40 -33.88 4.11
C HIS A 23 1.95 -33.59 4.49
N ILE A 24 1.53 -32.33 4.51
CA ILE A 24 0.12 -31.95 4.75
C ILE A 24 -0.80 -32.63 3.75
N LEU A 25 -0.47 -32.58 2.46
CA LEU A 25 -1.28 -33.16 1.39
C LEU A 25 -1.37 -34.70 1.51
N TYR A 26 -0.26 -35.36 1.83
CA TYR A 26 -0.18 -36.80 1.98
C TYR A 26 -1.00 -37.29 3.18
N ASP A 27 -0.76 -36.74 4.37
CA ASP A 27 -1.44 -37.15 5.60
C ASP A 27 -2.94 -36.85 5.59
N SER A 28 -3.33 -35.77 4.94
CA SER A 28 -4.75 -35.39 4.79
C SER A 28 -5.48 -36.25 3.76
N LYS A 29 -4.82 -37.23 3.13
CA LYS A 29 -5.37 -38.10 2.07
C LYS A 29 -5.98 -37.34 0.91
N LEU A 30 -5.34 -36.24 0.53
CA LEU A 30 -5.80 -35.33 -0.52
C LEU A 30 -5.16 -35.63 -1.88
N LEU A 31 -4.32 -36.67 -1.94
CA LEU A 31 -3.69 -37.15 -3.16
C LEU A 31 -4.57 -38.19 -3.88
N TYR A 32 -4.51 -38.18 -5.20
CA TYR A 32 -5.07 -39.27 -5.97
C TYR A 32 -4.20 -40.52 -5.86
N THR A 33 -4.81 -41.69 -5.95
CA THR A 33 -4.14 -43.00 -5.76
C THR A 33 -2.96 -43.24 -6.72
N ASP A 34 -3.00 -42.65 -7.90
CA ASP A 34 -1.91 -42.66 -8.89
C ASP A 34 -0.75 -41.73 -8.47
N GLN A 35 -1.04 -40.59 -7.88
CA GLN A 35 -0.03 -39.66 -7.33
C GLN A 35 0.68 -40.27 -6.11
N GLU A 36 -0.05 -40.94 -5.20
CA GLU A 36 0.54 -41.64 -4.07
C GLU A 36 1.52 -42.73 -4.54
N LYS A 37 1.10 -43.55 -5.52
CA LYS A 37 1.96 -44.60 -6.10
C LYS A 37 3.17 -44.05 -6.82
N ALA A 38 3.01 -42.96 -7.57
CA ALA A 38 4.13 -42.31 -8.25
C ALA A 38 5.14 -41.77 -7.20
N LEU A 39 4.66 -41.09 -6.15
CA LEU A 39 5.48 -40.57 -5.06
C LEU A 39 6.28 -41.69 -4.37
N GLU A 40 5.64 -42.82 -4.05
CA GLU A 40 6.30 -43.97 -3.44
C GLU A 40 7.37 -44.58 -4.35
N LEU A 41 7.13 -44.65 -5.67
CA LEU A 41 8.09 -45.16 -6.64
C LEU A 41 9.28 -44.21 -6.82
N ASP A 42 9.02 -42.91 -6.99
CA ASP A 42 10.04 -41.90 -7.17
C ASP A 42 10.90 -41.75 -5.90
N SER A 43 10.30 -41.84 -4.71
CA SER A 43 11.02 -41.81 -3.43
C SER A 43 11.93 -43.02 -3.23
N LYS A 44 11.62 -44.19 -3.82
CA LYS A 44 12.49 -45.40 -3.77
C LYS A 44 13.72 -45.27 -4.66
N VAL A 45 13.63 -44.50 -5.74
CA VAL A 45 14.73 -44.22 -6.67
C VAL A 45 15.63 -43.10 -6.13
N GLY A 46 15.08 -42.20 -5.31
CA GLY A 46 15.82 -41.11 -4.69
C GLY A 46 16.64 -41.53 -3.47
N SER A 47 17.61 -40.70 -3.06
CA SER A 47 18.67 -40.98 -2.09
C SER A 47 18.26 -41.02 -0.60
N ARG A 48 16.99 -40.97 -0.24
CA ARG A 48 16.51 -40.87 1.17
C ARG A 48 16.18 -42.20 1.84
N SER A 49 17.07 -43.18 1.78
CA SER A 49 17.01 -44.43 2.59
C SER A 49 15.61 -45.10 2.69
N GLY A 50 14.78 -45.00 1.64
CA GLY A 50 13.46 -45.62 1.58
C GLY A 50 12.32 -44.86 2.27
N LYS A 51 12.54 -43.66 2.81
CA LYS A 51 11.47 -42.77 3.29
C LYS A 51 10.85 -41.98 2.12
N ILE A 52 9.58 -41.62 2.26
CA ILE A 52 8.86 -40.81 1.27
C ILE A 52 9.49 -39.40 1.18
N ASP A 53 9.76 -38.99 -0.04
CA ASP A 53 10.19 -37.61 -0.32
C ASP A 53 9.00 -36.74 -0.73
N TYR A 54 8.41 -36.06 0.23
CA TYR A 54 7.22 -35.24 0.05
C TYR A 54 7.44 -34.03 -0.86
N SER A 55 8.70 -33.57 -1.06
CA SER A 55 9.01 -32.41 -1.92
C SER A 55 8.68 -32.67 -3.38
N LEU A 56 8.80 -33.93 -3.82
CA LEU A 56 8.48 -34.34 -5.20
C LEU A 56 7.04 -34.08 -5.63
N LEU A 57 6.12 -33.89 -4.68
CA LEU A 57 4.73 -33.54 -4.97
C LEU A 57 4.57 -32.12 -5.52
N LEU A 58 5.52 -31.24 -5.25
CA LEU A 58 5.45 -29.83 -5.59
C LEU A 58 6.35 -29.43 -6.75
N ASP A 59 7.44 -30.16 -6.96
CA ASP A 59 8.40 -29.89 -8.02
C ASP A 59 7.79 -30.08 -9.41
N GLY A 60 7.30 -28.96 -9.97
CA GLY A 60 6.60 -28.94 -11.26
C GLY A 60 7.52 -28.75 -12.46
N LEU A 61 8.60 -28.01 -12.29
CA LEU A 61 9.55 -27.69 -13.35
C LEU A 61 10.72 -28.69 -13.36
N MET A 62 11.19 -29.04 -14.55
CA MET A 62 12.36 -29.90 -14.69
C MET A 62 13.60 -29.28 -14.04
N ALA A 63 13.77 -27.96 -14.17
CA ALA A 63 14.84 -27.21 -13.54
C ALA A 63 14.79 -27.23 -12.00
N GLU A 64 13.63 -27.24 -11.39
CA GLU A 64 13.43 -27.38 -9.95
C GLU A 64 13.90 -28.74 -9.46
N ARG A 65 13.55 -29.80 -10.19
CA ARG A 65 13.99 -31.18 -9.88
C ARG A 65 15.48 -31.38 -10.03
N GLU A 66 16.09 -30.76 -11.07
CA GLU A 66 17.54 -30.86 -11.30
C GLU A 66 18.35 -30.06 -10.27
N GLN A 67 17.88 -28.90 -9.87
CA GLN A 67 18.57 -28.03 -8.94
C GLN A 67 18.20 -28.26 -7.47
N GLY A 68 17.07 -28.94 -7.21
CA GLY A 68 16.55 -29.17 -5.86
C GLY A 68 16.06 -27.91 -5.15
N ILE A 69 15.67 -26.85 -5.90
CA ILE A 69 15.18 -25.58 -5.36
C ILE A 69 13.89 -25.17 -6.06
N THR A 70 12.98 -24.52 -5.33
CA THR A 70 11.80 -23.88 -5.91
C THR A 70 12.24 -22.62 -6.64
N ILE A 71 11.84 -22.47 -7.90
CA ILE A 71 12.16 -21.31 -8.77
C ILE A 71 10.94 -20.42 -8.91
N ASP A 72 9.78 -20.99 -9.18
CA ASP A 72 8.52 -20.26 -9.37
C ASP A 72 7.53 -20.57 -8.25
N VAL A 73 6.45 -19.79 -8.18
CA VAL A 73 5.39 -20.01 -7.18
C VAL A 73 4.51 -21.17 -7.59
N ALA A 74 4.47 -22.21 -6.79
CA ALA A 74 3.59 -23.35 -6.99
C ALA A 74 2.32 -23.22 -6.15
N TYR A 75 1.16 -23.12 -6.79
CA TYR A 75 -0.12 -23.06 -6.09
C TYR A 75 -0.73 -24.46 -5.97
N ARG A 76 -1.21 -24.80 -4.77
CA ARG A 76 -1.95 -26.03 -4.51
C ARG A 76 -3.26 -25.72 -3.80
N TYR A 77 -4.29 -26.46 -4.19
CA TYR A 77 -5.64 -26.33 -3.68
C TYR A 77 -6.00 -27.59 -2.94
N PHE A 78 -6.47 -27.46 -1.71
CA PHE A 78 -6.95 -28.60 -0.95
C PHE A 78 -8.06 -28.19 0.01
N THR A 79 -8.86 -29.16 0.45
CA THR A 79 -9.99 -28.95 1.33
C THR A 79 -10.03 -30.05 2.39
N THR A 80 -10.13 -29.66 3.64
CA THR A 80 -10.41 -30.55 4.75
C THR A 80 -11.90 -30.46 5.13
N ASP A 81 -12.35 -31.27 6.05
CA ASP A 81 -13.73 -31.21 6.54
C ASP A 81 -14.09 -29.85 7.17
N ARG A 82 -13.09 -29.07 7.57
CA ARG A 82 -13.25 -27.82 8.30
C ARG A 82 -13.06 -26.58 7.44
N ARG A 83 -12.14 -26.60 6.47
CA ARG A 83 -11.76 -25.41 5.71
C ARG A 83 -11.19 -25.76 4.34
N SER A 84 -11.35 -24.84 3.37
CA SER A 84 -10.66 -24.88 2.08
C SER A 84 -9.41 -24.01 2.10
N PHE A 85 -8.37 -24.45 1.36
CA PHE A 85 -7.05 -23.80 1.37
C PHE A 85 -6.53 -23.58 -0.04
N ILE A 86 -5.82 -22.49 -0.22
CA ILE A 86 -4.87 -22.30 -1.31
C ILE A 86 -3.52 -22.01 -0.68
N VAL A 87 -2.55 -22.86 -0.97
CA VAL A 87 -1.16 -22.66 -0.52
C VAL A 87 -0.29 -22.28 -1.72
N ALA A 88 0.53 -21.27 -1.53
CA ALA A 88 1.59 -20.88 -2.45
C ALA A 88 2.93 -21.31 -1.86
N ASP A 89 3.58 -22.29 -2.49
CA ASP A 89 4.98 -22.60 -2.20
C ASP A 89 5.88 -21.63 -2.93
N THR A 90 6.83 -21.01 -2.22
CA THR A 90 7.63 -19.93 -2.77
C THR A 90 9.12 -20.19 -2.65
N PRO A 91 9.91 -19.64 -3.60
CA PRO A 91 11.35 -19.76 -3.57
C PRO A 91 11.97 -19.25 -2.27
N GLY A 92 13.02 -19.93 -1.80
CA GLY A 92 13.82 -19.51 -0.65
C GLY A 92 15.07 -18.72 -1.01
N HIS A 93 15.53 -18.80 -2.27
CA HIS A 93 16.75 -18.14 -2.75
C HIS A 93 16.51 -16.66 -3.04
N GLU A 94 17.46 -15.81 -2.69
CA GLU A 94 17.30 -14.34 -2.85
C GLU A 94 17.12 -13.88 -4.30
N GLU A 95 17.65 -14.62 -5.27
CA GLU A 95 17.49 -14.33 -6.69
C GLU A 95 16.02 -14.36 -7.12
N TYR A 96 15.20 -15.20 -6.47
CA TYR A 96 13.78 -15.36 -6.77
C TYR A 96 12.86 -14.58 -5.83
N THR A 97 13.38 -13.54 -5.17
CA THR A 97 12.60 -12.67 -4.26
C THR A 97 11.36 -12.09 -4.94
N ARG A 98 11.43 -11.80 -6.25
CA ARG A 98 10.27 -11.37 -7.07
C ARG A 98 9.11 -12.38 -6.98
N ASN A 99 9.40 -13.66 -7.19
CA ASN A 99 8.38 -14.71 -7.16
C ASN A 99 7.82 -14.90 -5.75
N MET A 100 8.69 -14.81 -4.74
CA MET A 100 8.25 -14.80 -3.32
C MET A 100 7.28 -13.65 -3.02
N ALA A 101 7.55 -12.43 -3.48
CA ALA A 101 6.67 -11.28 -3.30
C ALA A 101 5.31 -11.46 -3.99
N VAL A 102 5.29 -12.07 -5.19
CA VAL A 102 4.03 -12.42 -5.89
C VAL A 102 3.20 -13.39 -5.05
N GLY A 103 3.81 -14.44 -4.49
CA GLY A 103 3.10 -15.36 -3.59
C GLY A 103 2.57 -14.66 -2.34
N ALA A 104 3.37 -13.74 -1.75
CA ALA A 104 2.98 -12.99 -0.57
C ALA A 104 1.80 -12.03 -0.81
N SER A 105 1.73 -11.39 -1.97
CA SER A 105 0.63 -10.45 -2.30
C SER A 105 -0.75 -11.10 -2.35
N PHE A 106 -0.78 -12.40 -2.63
CA PHE A 106 -1.99 -13.22 -2.72
C PHE A 106 -2.50 -13.72 -1.36
N ALA A 107 -1.62 -13.86 -0.36
CA ALA A 107 -1.88 -14.62 0.85
C ALA A 107 -2.46 -13.77 1.99
N ASP A 108 -3.30 -14.40 2.80
CA ASP A 108 -3.86 -13.83 4.04
C ASP A 108 -2.94 -14.12 5.24
N LEU A 109 -2.18 -15.23 5.17
CA LEU A 109 -1.32 -15.75 6.23
C LEU A 109 0.02 -16.23 5.67
N SER A 110 1.11 -16.02 6.39
CA SER A 110 2.42 -16.59 6.07
C SER A 110 2.85 -17.66 7.06
N VAL A 111 3.34 -18.78 6.52
CA VAL A 111 4.06 -19.82 7.26
C VAL A 111 5.55 -19.68 6.94
N ILE A 112 6.30 -19.11 7.87
CA ILE A 112 7.73 -18.88 7.72
C ILE A 112 8.48 -20.02 8.41
N LEU A 113 9.19 -20.84 7.64
CA LEU A 113 9.98 -21.93 8.17
C LEU A 113 11.32 -21.39 8.71
N VAL A 114 11.72 -21.97 9.83
CA VAL A 114 12.99 -21.69 10.51
C VAL A 114 13.64 -23.02 10.86
N ASP A 115 14.80 -23.29 10.30
CA ASP A 115 15.56 -24.52 10.66
C ASP A 115 16.04 -24.47 12.12
N ALA A 116 15.61 -25.44 12.93
CA ALA A 116 15.95 -25.49 14.34
C ALA A 116 17.47 -25.58 14.60
N SER A 117 18.26 -26.11 13.67
CA SER A 117 19.70 -26.16 13.79
C SER A 117 20.35 -24.79 13.61
N GLN A 118 19.76 -23.91 12.78
CA GLN A 118 20.34 -22.63 12.39
C GLN A 118 19.71 -21.44 13.14
N GLY A 119 18.40 -21.44 13.36
CA GLY A 119 17.66 -20.32 13.94
C GLY A 119 17.26 -19.26 12.89
N VAL A 120 17.01 -18.04 13.35
CA VAL A 120 16.55 -16.93 12.47
C VAL A 120 17.70 -16.40 11.63
N LEU A 121 17.63 -16.60 10.33
CA LEU A 121 18.60 -16.16 9.33
C LEU A 121 18.21 -14.83 8.67
N VAL A 122 19.12 -14.25 7.89
CA VAL A 122 18.88 -13.03 7.08
C VAL A 122 17.68 -13.23 6.14
N GLN A 123 17.56 -14.39 5.51
CA GLN A 123 16.44 -14.69 4.63
C GLN A 123 15.11 -14.77 5.39
N THR A 124 15.09 -15.31 6.60
CA THR A 124 13.90 -15.30 7.47
C THR A 124 13.43 -13.88 7.73
N ARG A 125 14.37 -12.96 8.04
CA ARG A 125 14.09 -11.53 8.25
C ARG A 125 13.57 -10.87 6.98
N ARG A 126 14.19 -11.13 5.83
CA ARG A 126 13.78 -10.62 4.52
C ARG A 126 12.36 -11.06 4.18
N HIS A 127 12.05 -12.35 4.31
CA HIS A 127 10.74 -12.89 4.00
C HIS A 127 9.65 -12.32 4.92
N ALA A 128 9.91 -12.19 6.22
CA ALA A 128 8.98 -11.56 7.15
C ALA A 128 8.69 -10.10 6.78
N ARG A 129 9.70 -9.32 6.35
CA ARG A 129 9.53 -7.93 5.88
C ARG A 129 8.70 -7.87 4.61
N ILE A 130 8.96 -8.73 3.63
CA ILE A 130 8.22 -8.77 2.37
C ILE A 130 6.77 -9.19 2.63
N CYS A 131 6.53 -10.21 3.46
CA CYS A 131 5.18 -10.59 3.84
C CYS A 131 4.42 -9.44 4.51
N LYS A 132 5.07 -8.71 5.43
CA LYS A 132 4.48 -7.51 6.03
C LYS A 132 4.21 -6.42 4.98
N LEU A 133 5.17 -6.13 4.11
CA LEU A 133 5.02 -5.15 3.03
C LEU A 133 3.83 -5.49 2.14
N MET A 134 3.61 -6.76 1.81
CA MET A 134 2.47 -7.23 1.01
C MET A 134 1.15 -7.30 1.80
N GLY A 135 1.12 -6.84 3.06
CA GLY A 135 -0.08 -6.70 3.87
C GLY A 135 -0.51 -7.95 4.61
N ILE A 136 0.34 -8.96 4.70
CA ILE A 136 0.06 -10.14 5.54
C ILE A 136 0.05 -9.72 7.02
N ARG A 137 -1.02 -10.06 7.72
CA ARG A 137 -1.23 -9.73 9.14
C ARG A 137 -1.01 -10.91 10.07
N TYR A 138 -1.13 -12.13 9.57
CA TYR A 138 -1.05 -13.37 10.34
C TYR A 138 0.22 -14.14 9.98
N PHE A 139 1.08 -14.35 10.97
CA PHE A 139 2.38 -14.99 10.82
C PHE A 139 2.45 -16.25 11.65
N VAL A 140 2.80 -17.37 11.02
CA VAL A 140 3.16 -18.61 11.68
C VAL A 140 4.65 -18.85 11.45
N PHE A 141 5.43 -18.88 12.51
CA PHE A 141 6.82 -19.34 12.42
C PHE A 141 6.86 -20.83 12.76
N ALA A 142 7.17 -21.62 11.74
CA ALA A 142 7.31 -23.07 11.85
C ALA A 142 8.78 -23.41 12.12
N VAL A 143 9.13 -23.65 13.39
CA VAL A 143 10.48 -24.08 13.77
C VAL A 143 10.62 -25.55 13.39
N ASN A 144 11.16 -25.76 12.19
CA ASN A 144 11.26 -27.06 11.52
C ASN A 144 12.54 -27.81 11.85
N LYS A 145 12.57 -29.09 11.53
CA LYS A 145 13.69 -30.01 11.77
C LYS A 145 14.03 -30.18 13.25
N MET A 146 12.99 -30.17 14.10
CA MET A 146 13.17 -30.42 15.55
C MET A 146 13.75 -31.81 15.84
N ASP A 147 13.56 -32.74 14.93
CA ASP A 147 14.19 -34.08 14.96
C ASP A 147 15.71 -34.02 14.96
N LEU A 148 16.31 -33.11 14.20
CA LEU A 148 17.77 -32.94 14.08
C LEU A 148 18.41 -32.37 15.36
N VAL A 149 17.62 -31.68 16.19
CA VAL A 149 18.07 -31.11 17.46
C VAL A 149 17.54 -31.92 18.69
N GLY A 150 17.11 -33.16 18.44
CA GLY A 150 16.61 -34.07 19.49
C GLY A 150 15.37 -33.56 20.21
N TYR A 151 14.52 -32.77 19.51
CA TYR A 151 13.30 -32.14 20.03
C TYR A 151 13.54 -31.26 21.28
N SER A 152 14.74 -30.64 21.38
CA SER A 152 15.14 -29.84 22.54
C SER A 152 14.22 -28.63 22.74
N LYS A 153 13.66 -28.53 23.94
CA LYS A 153 12.86 -27.39 24.38
C LYS A 153 13.71 -26.13 24.50
N GLU A 154 14.92 -26.26 25.04
CA GLU A 154 15.86 -25.16 25.24
C GLU A 154 16.21 -24.52 23.90
N ARG A 155 16.47 -25.32 22.87
CA ARG A 155 16.77 -24.83 21.53
C ARG A 155 15.56 -24.11 20.92
N PHE A 156 14.37 -24.62 21.11
CA PHE A 156 13.14 -23.94 20.68
C PHE A 156 12.97 -22.58 21.39
N GLU A 157 13.20 -22.50 22.69
CA GLU A 157 13.09 -21.26 23.47
C GLU A 157 14.09 -20.19 23.01
N GLU A 158 15.32 -20.57 22.63
CA GLU A 158 16.30 -19.67 22.03
C GLU A 158 15.78 -19.08 20.71
N ILE A 159 15.23 -19.92 19.83
CA ILE A 159 14.69 -19.47 18.53
C ILE A 159 13.43 -18.63 18.75
N LEU A 160 12.56 -18.99 19.68
CA LEU A 160 11.38 -18.22 20.05
C LEU A 160 11.76 -16.79 20.48
N LYS A 161 12.85 -16.63 21.23
CA LYS A 161 13.35 -15.30 21.58
C LYS A 161 13.76 -14.49 20.34
N GLN A 162 14.49 -15.10 19.40
CA GLN A 162 14.88 -14.45 18.14
C GLN A 162 13.66 -14.04 17.30
N ILE A 163 12.64 -14.91 17.25
CA ILE A 163 11.38 -14.62 16.54
C ILE A 163 10.63 -13.47 17.21
N ASN A 164 10.58 -13.43 18.55
CA ASN A 164 9.93 -12.35 19.28
C ASN A 164 10.64 -11.01 19.06
N GLU A 165 11.98 -10.99 19.03
CA GLU A 165 12.77 -9.80 18.70
C GLU A 165 12.47 -9.32 17.29
N LEU A 166 12.43 -10.21 16.30
CA LEU A 166 12.06 -9.89 14.92
C LEU A 166 10.61 -9.38 14.82
N SER A 167 9.70 -10.02 15.54
CA SER A 167 8.27 -9.63 15.56
C SER A 167 8.06 -8.23 16.14
N ALA A 168 8.79 -7.90 17.19
CA ALA A 168 8.76 -6.57 17.80
C ALA A 168 9.37 -5.52 16.85
N GLU A 169 10.53 -5.81 16.25
CA GLU A 169 11.20 -4.96 15.28
C GLU A 169 10.28 -4.63 14.10
N LEU A 170 9.58 -5.63 13.57
CA LEU A 170 8.67 -5.48 12.45
C LEU A 170 7.25 -5.06 12.87
N SER A 171 6.94 -4.98 14.15
CA SER A 171 5.57 -4.73 14.65
C SER A 171 4.55 -5.67 13.97
N LEU A 172 4.81 -6.98 13.96
CA LEU A 172 3.92 -7.96 13.35
C LEU A 172 2.62 -8.07 14.15
N HIS A 173 1.47 -8.11 13.46
CA HIS A 173 0.16 -8.04 14.10
C HIS A 173 -0.19 -9.30 14.90
N SER A 174 -0.09 -10.47 14.28
CA SER A 174 -0.42 -11.76 14.90
C SER A 174 0.67 -12.78 14.61
N VAL A 175 1.29 -13.28 15.65
CA VAL A 175 2.42 -14.23 15.53
C VAL A 175 2.11 -15.49 16.32
N TYR A 176 2.25 -16.64 15.66
CA TYR A 176 2.14 -17.96 16.27
C TYR A 176 3.39 -18.78 15.96
N VAL A 177 3.96 -19.46 16.94
CA VAL A 177 5.21 -20.22 16.76
C VAL A 177 4.96 -21.69 17.08
N ILE A 178 5.34 -22.57 16.14
CA ILE A 178 5.10 -24.01 16.22
C ILE A 178 6.41 -24.77 16.05
N PRO A 179 6.87 -25.58 17.02
CA PRO A 179 7.93 -26.53 16.80
C PRO A 179 7.41 -27.74 16.05
N LEU A 180 8.07 -28.11 14.93
CA LEU A 180 7.62 -29.25 14.13
C LEU A 180 8.78 -29.98 13.42
N SER A 181 8.51 -31.15 12.89
CA SER A 181 9.35 -31.81 11.90
C SER A 181 8.51 -32.13 10.67
N ALA A 182 8.78 -31.44 9.56
CA ALA A 182 8.08 -31.65 8.29
C ALA A 182 8.34 -33.05 7.73
N THR A 183 9.50 -33.64 8.01
CA THR A 183 9.88 -34.98 7.53
C THR A 183 9.23 -36.08 8.35
N GLU A 184 9.21 -35.97 9.67
CA GLU A 184 8.66 -37.01 10.57
C GLU A 184 7.16 -36.79 10.86
N GLY A 185 6.57 -35.64 10.47
CA GLY A 185 5.15 -35.31 10.67
C GLY A 185 4.83 -34.75 12.06
N ASP A 186 5.83 -34.55 12.90
CA ASP A 186 5.62 -34.04 14.25
C ASP A 186 5.03 -32.64 14.25
N ASN A 187 3.86 -32.45 14.88
CA ASN A 187 3.09 -31.19 14.92
C ASN A 187 2.71 -30.60 13.55
N VAL A 188 2.72 -31.39 12.48
CA VAL A 188 2.26 -30.96 11.15
C VAL A 188 0.74 -31.07 11.09
N THR A 189 0.19 -32.26 11.02
CA THR A 189 -1.26 -32.53 10.97
C THR A 189 -1.86 -32.86 12.34
N VAL A 190 -1.10 -33.56 13.16
CA VAL A 190 -1.48 -33.97 14.52
C VAL A 190 -0.40 -33.62 15.54
N LYS A 191 -0.80 -33.52 16.81
CA LYS A 191 0.16 -33.25 17.90
C LYS A 191 1.17 -34.37 18.03
N SER A 192 2.44 -33.99 18.14
CA SER A 192 3.56 -34.91 18.34
C SER A 192 3.64 -35.41 19.78
N LYS A 193 4.01 -36.68 19.91
CA LYS A 193 4.41 -37.27 21.18
C LYS A 193 5.85 -36.93 21.55
N ASN A 194 6.70 -36.67 20.55
CA ASN A 194 8.11 -36.34 20.74
C ASN A 194 8.29 -34.89 21.27
N ILE A 195 7.30 -34.03 21.06
CA ILE A 195 7.29 -32.62 21.48
C ILE A 195 6.21 -32.43 22.59
N ALA A 196 6.18 -33.32 23.56
CA ALA A 196 5.15 -33.34 24.63
C ALA A 196 5.15 -32.06 25.50
N TRP A 197 6.25 -31.32 25.53
CA TRP A 197 6.38 -30.05 26.26
C TRP A 197 5.67 -28.89 25.55
N TYR A 198 5.28 -29.05 24.29
CA TYR A 198 4.54 -28.03 23.55
C TYR A 198 3.03 -28.22 23.71
N SER A 199 2.37 -27.23 24.30
CA SER A 199 0.92 -27.28 24.58
C SER A 199 0.05 -26.70 23.46
N GLY A 200 0.66 -26.01 22.46
CA GLY A 200 -0.04 -25.38 21.36
C GLY A 200 -0.70 -26.35 20.38
N LYS A 201 -1.27 -25.83 19.30
CA LYS A 201 -1.91 -26.60 18.23
C LYS A 201 -0.86 -27.15 17.25
N ALA A 202 -1.16 -28.25 16.57
CA ALA A 202 -0.46 -28.64 15.36
C ALA A 202 -0.75 -27.63 14.23
N LEU A 203 0.11 -27.59 13.22
CA LEU A 203 0.01 -26.57 12.17
C LEU A 203 -1.33 -26.62 11.44
N LEU A 204 -1.76 -27.79 10.97
CA LEU A 204 -3.02 -27.93 10.24
C LEU A 204 -4.22 -27.54 11.11
N ASP A 205 -4.28 -27.97 12.38
CA ASP A 205 -5.35 -27.58 13.31
C ASP A 205 -5.37 -26.06 13.56
N TYR A 206 -4.21 -25.41 13.61
CA TYR A 206 -4.13 -23.95 13.69
C TYR A 206 -4.70 -23.28 12.43
N LEU A 207 -4.27 -23.72 11.23
CA LEU A 207 -4.73 -23.18 9.95
C LEU A 207 -6.25 -23.38 9.73
N GLU A 208 -6.80 -24.51 10.19
CA GLU A 208 -8.24 -24.79 10.12
C GLU A 208 -9.08 -23.90 11.04
N THR A 209 -8.50 -23.47 12.16
CA THR A 209 -9.25 -22.82 13.25
C THR A 209 -9.03 -21.32 13.38
N ILE A 210 -7.96 -20.79 12.77
CA ILE A 210 -7.68 -19.35 12.81
C ILE A 210 -8.82 -18.55 12.19
N ASP A 211 -9.25 -17.48 12.83
CA ASP A 211 -10.14 -16.49 12.27
C ASP A 211 -9.31 -15.38 11.61
N ILE A 212 -9.56 -15.17 10.34
CA ILE A 212 -8.99 -14.06 9.59
C ILE A 212 -10.04 -12.96 9.61
N ASP A 213 -9.74 -11.85 10.26
CA ASP A 213 -10.63 -10.70 10.32
C ASP A 213 -10.67 -10.03 8.94
N ASP A 214 -11.85 -10.01 8.33
CA ASP A 214 -12.14 -9.16 7.18
C ASP A 214 -12.34 -7.72 7.69
N ALA A 215 -11.24 -7.00 7.89
CA ALA A 215 -11.26 -5.58 8.30
C ALA A 215 -11.97 -4.66 7.27
N GLN A 216 -12.40 -5.21 6.13
CA GLN A 216 -13.02 -4.49 5.00
C GLN A 216 -14.53 -4.31 5.14
N THR A 217 -15.18 -4.86 6.16
CA THR A 217 -16.64 -4.81 6.30
C THR A 217 -17.20 -3.45 6.72
N GLU A 218 -16.40 -2.59 7.34
CA GLU A 218 -16.82 -1.25 7.79
C GLU A 218 -16.43 -0.12 6.83
N ALA A 219 -15.61 -0.39 5.81
CA ALA A 219 -15.33 0.56 4.75
C ALA A 219 -16.58 0.75 3.88
N GLY A 220 -16.86 1.99 3.43
CA GLY A 220 -17.92 2.26 2.47
C GLY A 220 -17.77 1.42 1.20
N PHE A 221 -18.80 1.38 0.36
CA PHE A 221 -18.75 0.65 -0.90
C PHE A 221 -17.75 1.26 -1.87
N TYR A 222 -16.90 0.42 -2.48
CA TYR A 222 -16.17 0.78 -3.67
C TYR A 222 -15.95 -0.40 -4.62
N LEU A 223 -15.93 -0.08 -5.92
CA LEU A 223 -15.74 -1.02 -7.01
C LEU A 223 -14.82 -0.39 -8.06
N PRO A 224 -13.58 -0.88 -8.19
CA PRO A 224 -12.70 -0.50 -9.29
C PRO A 224 -13.23 -1.07 -10.60
N VAL A 225 -13.46 -0.20 -11.58
CA VAL A 225 -14.02 -0.59 -12.87
C VAL A 225 -12.94 -1.26 -13.71
N GLN A 226 -13.13 -2.56 -13.98
CA GLN A 226 -12.22 -3.37 -14.78
C GLN A 226 -12.59 -3.34 -16.26
N ARG A 227 -13.89 -3.25 -16.57
CA ARG A 227 -14.39 -3.26 -17.94
C ARG A 227 -15.71 -2.50 -18.04
N VAL A 228 -15.89 -1.80 -19.17
CA VAL A 228 -17.20 -1.26 -19.57
C VAL A 228 -17.82 -2.26 -20.57
N CYS A 229 -18.99 -2.77 -20.24
CA CYS A 229 -19.75 -3.70 -21.08
C CYS A 229 -20.87 -2.93 -21.81
N ARG A 230 -20.83 -2.93 -23.12
CA ARG A 230 -21.85 -2.29 -23.98
C ARG A 230 -22.19 -3.20 -25.16
N PRO A 231 -22.98 -4.26 -24.94
CA PRO A 231 -23.30 -5.24 -25.98
C PRO A 231 -24.16 -4.61 -27.08
N ASP A 232 -24.98 -3.60 -26.76
CA ASP A 232 -25.84 -2.87 -27.67
C ASP A 232 -26.01 -1.41 -27.24
N ARG A 233 -26.92 -0.67 -27.90
CA ARG A 233 -27.16 0.76 -27.62
C ARG A 233 -28.02 0.99 -26.38
N THR A 234 -28.68 -0.04 -25.84
CA THR A 234 -29.64 0.09 -24.74
C THR A 234 -29.05 -0.25 -23.40
N PHE A 235 -27.90 -0.95 -23.37
CA PHE A 235 -27.23 -1.38 -22.15
C PHE A 235 -25.81 -0.84 -22.05
N ARG A 236 -25.48 -0.27 -20.90
CA ARG A 236 -24.13 0.07 -20.49
C ARG A 236 -23.93 -0.38 -19.06
N GLY A 237 -23.00 -1.30 -18.84
CA GLY A 237 -22.67 -1.85 -17.54
C GLY A 237 -21.19 -1.68 -17.20
N PHE A 238 -20.91 -1.50 -15.93
CA PHE A 238 -19.58 -1.33 -15.37
C PHE A 238 -19.24 -2.59 -14.58
N GLN A 239 -18.24 -3.31 -15.04
CA GLN A 239 -17.84 -4.60 -14.49
C GLN A 239 -16.65 -4.46 -13.57
N GLY A 240 -16.71 -5.08 -12.41
CA GLY A 240 -15.65 -5.14 -11.42
C GLY A 240 -16.02 -6.07 -10.27
N GLN A 241 -15.08 -6.27 -9.36
CA GLN A 241 -15.34 -6.90 -8.08
C GLN A 241 -15.61 -5.82 -7.04
N ILE A 242 -16.60 -6.05 -6.19
CA ILE A 242 -16.83 -5.20 -5.02
C ILE A 242 -15.70 -5.48 -4.03
N GLU A 243 -14.88 -4.49 -3.77
CA GLU A 243 -13.72 -4.66 -2.89
C GLU A 243 -14.07 -4.43 -1.40
N ALA A 244 -15.06 -3.57 -1.13
CA ALA A 244 -15.57 -3.37 0.22
C ALA A 244 -17.03 -2.96 0.23
N GLY A 245 -17.68 -3.13 1.37
CA GLY A 245 -19.06 -2.71 1.63
C GLY A 245 -20.10 -3.50 0.84
N LYS A 246 -21.21 -2.85 0.56
CA LYS A 246 -22.34 -3.41 -0.19
C LYS A 246 -23.04 -2.35 -1.03
N ILE A 247 -23.73 -2.79 -2.08
CA ILE A 247 -24.46 -1.93 -2.99
C ILE A 247 -25.86 -2.49 -3.27
N ARG A 248 -26.84 -1.63 -3.40
CA ARG A 248 -28.24 -1.95 -3.72
C ARG A 248 -28.71 -1.22 -4.95
N VAL A 249 -29.68 -1.79 -5.62
CA VAL A 249 -30.45 -1.07 -6.65
C VAL A 249 -31.12 0.14 -5.99
N GLY A 250 -30.99 1.32 -6.63
CA GLY A 250 -31.49 2.59 -6.08
C GLY A 250 -30.47 3.38 -5.25
N ASP A 251 -29.32 2.81 -4.92
CA ASP A 251 -28.24 3.54 -4.26
C ASP A 251 -27.60 4.59 -5.18
N THR A 252 -27.19 5.72 -4.60
CA THR A 252 -26.42 6.72 -5.32
C THR A 252 -24.92 6.41 -5.17
N VAL A 253 -24.22 6.31 -6.29
CA VAL A 253 -22.78 6.14 -6.35
C VAL A 253 -22.11 7.36 -6.97
N THR A 254 -20.86 7.60 -6.58
CA THR A 254 -20.00 8.62 -7.15
C THR A 254 -18.95 7.93 -8.03
N SER A 255 -18.80 8.40 -9.27
CA SER A 255 -17.71 8.00 -10.15
C SER A 255 -16.46 8.81 -9.85
N LEU A 256 -15.35 8.16 -9.55
CA LEU A 256 -14.06 8.80 -9.33
C LEU A 256 -13.14 8.50 -10.53
N PRO A 257 -12.34 9.47 -11.03
CA PRO A 257 -12.06 10.80 -10.44
C PRO A 257 -13.03 11.91 -10.85
N SER A 258 -14.04 11.68 -11.70
CA SER A 258 -14.93 12.73 -12.22
C SER A 258 -15.88 13.35 -11.18
N ASN A 259 -16.09 12.68 -10.06
CA ASN A 259 -17.06 13.01 -9.00
C ASN A 259 -18.53 13.11 -9.46
N GLU A 260 -18.84 12.57 -10.63
CA GLU A 260 -20.22 12.51 -11.10
C GLU A 260 -21.03 11.49 -10.28
N LYS A 261 -22.24 11.89 -9.90
CA LYS A 261 -23.16 11.02 -9.15
C LYS A 261 -24.21 10.43 -10.08
N ALA A 262 -24.51 9.16 -9.89
CA ALA A 262 -25.60 8.47 -10.58
C ALA A 262 -26.23 7.42 -9.67
N THR A 263 -27.46 6.99 -10.01
CA THR A 263 -28.20 5.99 -9.25
C THR A 263 -27.98 4.60 -9.89
N VAL A 264 -27.79 3.60 -9.06
CA VAL A 264 -27.71 2.20 -9.51
C VAL A 264 -29.07 1.77 -10.04
N LYS A 265 -29.15 1.53 -11.35
CA LYS A 265 -30.36 1.08 -12.04
C LYS A 265 -30.55 -0.42 -11.93
N GLY A 266 -29.46 -1.19 -11.89
CA GLY A 266 -29.51 -2.63 -11.78
C GLY A 266 -28.12 -3.23 -11.53
N ILE A 267 -28.11 -4.40 -10.93
CA ILE A 267 -26.93 -5.18 -10.58
C ILE A 267 -27.07 -6.57 -11.17
N LEU A 268 -26.05 -7.04 -11.90
CA LEU A 268 -25.95 -8.40 -12.42
C LEU A 268 -24.80 -9.13 -11.72
N SER A 269 -25.09 -10.28 -11.11
CA SER A 269 -24.10 -11.23 -10.61
C SER A 269 -24.13 -12.46 -11.53
N GLY A 270 -23.09 -12.59 -12.38
CA GLY A 270 -23.12 -13.51 -13.50
C GLY A 270 -24.21 -13.10 -14.51
N ASP A 271 -25.19 -13.98 -14.70
CA ASP A 271 -26.36 -13.80 -15.58
C ASP A 271 -27.65 -13.41 -14.83
N ARG A 272 -27.58 -13.24 -13.49
CA ARG A 272 -28.75 -13.00 -12.63
C ARG A 272 -28.84 -11.55 -12.20
N ASN A 273 -30.04 -10.99 -12.28
CA ASN A 273 -30.33 -9.74 -11.62
C ASN A 273 -30.43 -9.95 -10.11
N VAL A 274 -29.78 -9.10 -9.34
CA VAL A 274 -29.82 -9.11 -7.89
C VAL A 274 -30.15 -7.71 -7.36
N GLU A 275 -30.82 -7.63 -6.21
CA GLU A 275 -31.18 -6.36 -5.59
C GLU A 275 -30.04 -5.79 -4.73
N GLU A 276 -29.16 -6.66 -4.23
CA GLU A 276 -28.02 -6.32 -3.38
C GLU A 276 -26.83 -7.21 -3.72
N ALA A 277 -25.61 -6.64 -3.62
CA ALA A 277 -24.36 -7.38 -3.75
C ALA A 277 -23.33 -6.89 -2.72
N HIS A 278 -22.38 -7.76 -2.35
CA HIS A 278 -21.47 -7.59 -1.23
C HIS A 278 -20.00 -7.66 -1.65
N ALA A 279 -19.13 -7.24 -0.75
CA ALA A 279 -17.68 -7.36 -0.91
C ALA A 279 -17.28 -8.79 -1.33
N GLY A 280 -16.32 -8.89 -2.28
CA GLY A 280 -15.86 -10.14 -2.86
C GLY A 280 -16.66 -10.62 -4.07
N GLU A 281 -17.85 -10.07 -4.35
CA GLU A 281 -18.68 -10.48 -5.47
C GLU A 281 -18.29 -9.75 -6.78
N PRO A 282 -18.06 -10.48 -7.88
CA PRO A 282 -17.92 -9.90 -9.20
C PRO A 282 -19.30 -9.51 -9.75
N VAL A 283 -19.47 -8.25 -10.12
CA VAL A 283 -20.76 -7.72 -10.58
C VAL A 283 -20.64 -6.85 -11.82
N THR A 284 -21.80 -6.65 -12.49
CA THR A 284 -21.99 -5.62 -13.49
C THR A 284 -23.02 -4.63 -12.97
N ILE A 285 -22.64 -3.38 -12.77
CA ILE A 285 -23.53 -2.31 -12.31
C ILE A 285 -23.96 -1.48 -13.51
N SER A 286 -25.26 -1.27 -13.70
CA SER A 286 -25.81 -0.31 -14.64
C SER A 286 -26.33 0.93 -13.88
N LEU A 287 -26.17 2.11 -14.48
CA LEU A 287 -26.56 3.39 -13.89
C LEU A 287 -27.77 3.98 -14.63
N ASP A 288 -28.49 4.87 -13.95
CA ASP A 288 -29.72 5.51 -14.44
C ASP A 288 -29.45 6.55 -15.55
N ARG A 289 -28.21 7.07 -15.61
CA ARG A 289 -27.77 8.06 -16.59
C ARG A 289 -26.36 7.77 -17.11
N GLU A 290 -26.00 8.41 -18.20
CA GLU A 290 -24.64 8.40 -18.72
C GLU A 290 -23.76 9.27 -17.80
N VAL A 291 -22.64 8.71 -17.37
CA VAL A 291 -21.59 9.36 -16.57
C VAL A 291 -20.23 8.98 -17.15
N ASP A 292 -19.22 9.80 -16.87
CA ASP A 292 -17.85 9.49 -17.29
C ASP A 292 -17.26 8.40 -16.41
N VAL A 293 -17.41 7.16 -16.90
CA VAL A 293 -16.84 5.96 -16.27
C VAL A 293 -16.17 5.12 -17.34
N SER A 294 -14.92 4.82 -17.11
CA SER A 294 -14.09 3.95 -17.94
C SER A 294 -13.29 2.96 -17.07
N ARG A 295 -12.53 2.06 -17.71
CA ARG A 295 -11.57 1.24 -16.99
C ARG A 295 -10.56 2.15 -16.26
N GLY A 296 -10.36 1.90 -14.96
CA GLY A 296 -9.51 2.70 -14.08
C GLY A 296 -10.26 3.73 -13.25
N CYS A 297 -11.56 3.95 -13.52
CA CYS A 297 -12.44 4.68 -12.60
C CYS A 297 -12.85 3.78 -11.42
N VAL A 298 -13.32 4.40 -10.35
CA VAL A 298 -13.86 3.73 -9.18
C VAL A 298 -15.27 4.22 -8.92
N LEU A 299 -16.22 3.30 -8.78
CA LEU A 299 -17.56 3.62 -8.26
C LEU A 299 -17.52 3.51 -6.74
N ALA A 300 -17.88 4.57 -6.04
CA ALA A 300 -17.82 4.64 -4.58
C ALA A 300 -19.14 5.14 -3.98
N LYS A 301 -19.45 4.66 -2.75
CA LYS A 301 -20.56 5.14 -1.93
C LYS A 301 -20.13 5.10 -0.46
N ASP A 302 -20.26 6.23 0.22
CA ASP A 302 -19.92 6.36 1.66
C ASP A 302 -18.46 5.93 1.97
N ALA A 303 -17.56 6.04 0.98
CA ALA A 303 -16.14 5.73 1.09
C ALA A 303 -15.32 7.01 0.89
N ASP A 304 -14.41 7.30 1.83
CA ASP A 304 -13.49 8.43 1.72
C ASP A 304 -12.28 8.04 0.84
N ILE A 305 -12.50 8.08 -0.47
CA ILE A 305 -11.50 7.78 -1.49
C ILE A 305 -11.29 9.05 -2.31
N GLY A 306 -10.03 9.36 -2.60
CA GLY A 306 -9.66 10.58 -3.34
C GLY A 306 -8.81 10.29 -4.57
N SER A 307 -8.52 11.37 -5.31
CA SER A 307 -7.58 11.35 -6.44
C SER A 307 -6.34 12.16 -6.08
N TYR A 308 -5.17 11.61 -6.38
CA TYR A 308 -3.90 12.21 -6.01
C TYR A 308 -2.91 12.14 -7.17
N LYS A 309 -2.06 13.16 -7.27
CA LYS A 309 -0.99 13.24 -8.27
C LYS A 309 0.37 12.80 -7.71
N LYS A 310 0.50 12.79 -6.40
CA LYS A 310 1.73 12.42 -5.70
C LYS A 310 1.40 11.50 -4.53
N ILE A 311 2.19 10.46 -4.38
CA ILE A 311 2.07 9.50 -3.28
C ILE A 311 3.43 9.20 -2.67
N ARG A 312 3.40 8.70 -1.44
CA ARG A 312 4.52 8.04 -0.76
C ARG A 312 4.26 6.54 -0.75
N ALA A 313 5.24 5.77 -1.17
CA ALA A 313 5.10 4.33 -1.27
C ALA A 313 6.35 3.60 -0.75
N SER A 314 6.14 2.47 -0.08
CA SER A 314 7.19 1.49 0.18
C SER A 314 7.33 0.57 -1.02
N LEU A 315 8.53 0.46 -1.58
CA LEU A 315 8.84 -0.35 -2.75
C LEU A 315 9.80 -1.48 -2.40
N LEU A 316 9.58 -2.64 -2.99
CA LEU A 316 10.57 -3.70 -3.17
C LEU A 316 11.12 -3.62 -4.59
N TRP A 317 12.41 -3.34 -4.73
CA TRP A 317 13.06 -3.23 -6.03
C TRP A 317 13.43 -4.62 -6.58
N MET A 318 13.09 -4.89 -7.82
CA MET A 318 13.21 -6.22 -8.45
C MET A 318 14.07 -6.21 -9.72
N ASP A 319 14.48 -5.03 -10.19
CA ASP A 319 15.29 -4.90 -11.39
C ASP A 319 16.76 -5.21 -11.09
N ASP A 320 17.47 -5.69 -12.11
CA ASP A 320 18.92 -5.91 -12.02
C ASP A 320 19.69 -4.58 -12.03
N GLU A 321 19.15 -3.57 -12.72
CA GLU A 321 19.68 -2.21 -12.68
C GLU A 321 19.19 -1.49 -11.42
N PRO A 322 20.10 -0.80 -10.69
CA PRO A 322 19.71 0.01 -9.54
C PRO A 322 18.70 1.09 -9.92
N LEU A 323 17.78 1.39 -9.00
CA LEU A 323 16.86 2.52 -9.15
C LEU A 323 17.65 3.82 -9.27
N SER A 324 17.40 4.56 -10.33
CA SER A 324 17.86 5.94 -10.51
C SER A 324 16.70 6.94 -10.46
N LEU A 325 16.92 8.06 -9.77
CA LEU A 325 15.92 9.12 -9.65
C LEU A 325 15.62 9.76 -11.01
N GLY A 326 14.37 10.14 -11.22
CA GLY A 326 13.90 10.79 -12.45
C GLY A 326 13.64 9.84 -13.61
N LYS A 327 13.90 8.53 -13.48
CA LYS A 327 13.54 7.53 -14.49
C LYS A 327 12.03 7.41 -14.61
N ASP A 328 11.54 7.36 -15.83
CA ASP A 328 10.13 7.16 -16.18
C ASP A 328 9.70 5.70 -16.06
N PHE A 329 8.58 5.48 -15.38
CA PHE A 329 7.93 4.18 -15.29
C PHE A 329 6.48 4.24 -15.75
N LEU A 330 5.94 3.10 -16.17
CA LEU A 330 4.50 2.88 -16.16
C LEU A 330 4.12 2.37 -14.77
N VAL A 331 3.36 3.15 -14.03
CA VAL A 331 2.83 2.75 -12.74
C VAL A 331 1.48 2.10 -12.95
N LYS A 332 1.36 0.84 -12.59
CA LYS A 332 0.07 0.13 -12.59
C LYS A 332 -0.45 0.06 -11.17
N LEU A 333 -1.60 0.68 -10.93
CA LEU A 333 -2.30 0.71 -9.65
C LEU A 333 -3.74 0.28 -9.90
N GLY A 334 -4.14 -0.82 -9.30
CA GLY A 334 -5.44 -1.44 -9.57
C GLY A 334 -5.64 -1.69 -11.07
N THR A 335 -6.69 -1.09 -11.63
CA THR A 335 -7.03 -1.23 -13.06
C THR A 335 -6.45 -0.12 -13.96
N LYS A 336 -5.81 0.90 -13.37
CA LYS A 336 -5.19 2.03 -14.08
C LYS A 336 -3.71 1.75 -14.33
N THR A 337 -3.21 2.17 -15.50
CA THR A 337 -1.78 2.24 -15.81
C THR A 337 -1.47 3.65 -16.29
N ILE A 338 -0.47 4.30 -15.69
CA ILE A 338 -0.16 5.70 -15.91
C ILE A 338 1.35 5.94 -15.87
N PRO A 339 1.90 6.87 -16.66
CA PRO A 339 3.27 7.31 -16.51
C PRO A 339 3.49 7.97 -15.14
N GLY A 340 4.61 7.64 -14.50
CA GLY A 340 5.03 8.24 -13.25
C GLY A 340 6.53 8.20 -13.09
N ILE A 341 7.06 9.07 -12.25
CA ILE A 341 8.48 9.17 -11.92
C ILE A 341 8.68 9.00 -10.42
N ILE A 342 9.81 8.41 -10.04
CA ILE A 342 10.27 8.46 -8.67
C ILE A 342 11.03 9.76 -8.48
N ASN A 343 10.43 10.67 -7.73
CA ASN A 343 10.96 11.99 -7.49
C ASN A 343 12.02 12.00 -6.38
N LYS A 344 11.86 11.12 -5.38
CA LYS A 344 12.74 11.09 -4.20
C LYS A 344 12.75 9.69 -3.59
N ILE A 345 13.89 9.29 -3.07
CA ILE A 345 14.01 8.18 -2.10
C ILE A 345 14.10 8.84 -0.73
N ASP A 346 13.13 8.60 0.14
CA ASP A 346 13.16 9.13 1.50
C ASP A 346 14.22 8.40 2.35
N TYR A 347 14.20 7.08 2.29
CA TYR A 347 15.21 6.20 2.88
C TYR A 347 15.08 4.78 2.32
N SER A 348 16.17 4.04 2.36
CA SER A 348 16.17 2.58 2.19
C SER A 348 16.19 1.87 3.54
N VAL A 349 15.78 0.61 3.56
CA VAL A 349 15.73 -0.20 4.78
C VAL A 349 16.84 -1.24 4.74
N ASP A 350 17.72 -1.23 5.74
CA ASP A 350 18.67 -2.33 5.95
C ASP A 350 17.92 -3.61 6.34
N ILE A 351 18.00 -4.61 5.48
CA ILE A 351 17.28 -5.87 5.66
C ILE A 351 17.73 -6.61 6.93
N ASN A 352 18.96 -6.42 7.36
CA ASN A 352 19.54 -7.15 8.49
C ASN A 352 19.06 -6.61 9.85
N ASN A 353 18.91 -5.29 9.97
CA ASN A 353 18.63 -4.63 11.25
C ASN A 353 17.43 -3.67 11.22
N GLY A 354 16.81 -3.48 10.06
CA GLY A 354 15.63 -2.62 9.90
C GLY A 354 15.90 -1.13 9.97
N LYS A 355 17.16 -0.70 10.05
CA LYS A 355 17.48 0.72 10.14
C LYS A 355 17.26 1.44 8.81
N HIS A 356 16.87 2.69 8.92
CA HIS A 356 16.79 3.58 7.77
C HIS A 356 18.20 4.00 7.34
N ILE A 357 18.44 3.90 6.04
CA ILE A 357 19.69 4.31 5.40
C ILE A 357 19.36 5.38 4.38
N ASN A 358 20.03 6.52 4.47
CA ASN A 358 19.95 7.53 3.41
C ASN A 358 20.70 6.99 2.18
N SER A 359 20.01 6.87 1.08
CA SER A 359 20.58 6.38 -0.18
C SER A 359 19.89 7.05 -1.35
N ASP A 360 20.70 7.42 -2.35
CA ASP A 360 20.20 7.98 -3.62
C ASP A 360 19.95 6.89 -4.68
N ALA A 361 20.23 5.64 -4.34
CA ALA A 361 20.02 4.49 -5.20
C ALA A 361 19.46 3.31 -4.40
N LEU A 362 18.74 2.41 -5.07
CA LEU A 362 18.21 1.19 -4.48
C LEU A 362 18.59 -0.01 -5.34
N GLU A 363 19.33 -0.91 -4.74
CA GLU A 363 19.80 -2.15 -5.37
C GLU A 363 18.69 -3.21 -5.42
N LYS A 364 18.87 -4.23 -6.27
CA LYS A 364 17.98 -5.39 -6.38
C LYS A 364 17.69 -6.01 -5.00
N ASN A 365 16.44 -6.38 -4.79
CA ASN A 365 15.89 -6.90 -3.53
C ASN A 365 15.93 -5.90 -2.34
N GLY A 366 16.31 -4.66 -2.59
CA GLY A 366 16.23 -3.58 -1.60
C GLY A 366 14.79 -3.11 -1.37
N ILE A 367 14.53 -2.63 -0.17
CA ILE A 367 13.26 -1.99 0.20
C ILE A 367 13.55 -0.53 0.48
N ALA A 368 12.74 0.38 -0.09
CA ALA A 368 12.83 1.80 0.16
C ALA A 368 11.47 2.47 0.22
N VAL A 369 11.40 3.56 0.95
CA VAL A 369 10.25 4.47 0.91
C VAL A 369 10.58 5.59 -0.06
N VAL A 370 9.67 5.81 -1.01
CA VAL A 370 9.86 6.75 -2.11
C VAL A 370 8.66 7.64 -2.33
N GLU A 371 8.90 8.79 -2.96
CA GLU A 371 7.84 9.65 -3.48
C GLU A 371 7.66 9.40 -4.98
N ILE A 372 6.44 9.10 -5.39
CA ILE A 372 6.07 8.89 -6.80
C ILE A 372 5.15 10.01 -7.25
N VAL A 373 5.46 10.64 -8.38
CA VAL A 373 4.64 11.66 -9.03
C VAL A 373 4.07 11.10 -10.32
N PHE A 374 2.75 11.17 -10.46
CA PHE A 374 2.02 10.71 -11.64
C PHE A 374 1.86 11.82 -12.69
N ALA A 375 1.72 11.44 -13.95
CA ALA A 375 1.46 12.37 -15.03
C ALA A 375 0.12 13.12 -14.85
N GLU A 376 -0.89 12.45 -14.31
CA GLU A 376 -2.21 12.99 -13.95
C GLU A 376 -2.65 12.43 -12.59
N ALA A 377 -3.67 13.02 -11.98
CA ALA A 377 -4.24 12.50 -10.74
C ALA A 377 -4.95 11.17 -10.99
N ILE A 378 -4.77 10.24 -10.08
CA ILE A 378 -5.40 8.92 -10.11
C ILE A 378 -6.12 8.63 -8.80
N VAL A 379 -7.13 7.77 -8.87
CA VAL A 379 -7.81 7.28 -7.68
C VAL A 379 -6.87 6.32 -6.95
N VAL A 380 -6.51 6.69 -5.73
CA VAL A 380 -5.55 5.93 -4.90
C VAL A 380 -5.86 6.17 -3.43
N ASP A 381 -5.58 5.18 -2.59
CA ASP A 381 -5.68 5.33 -1.13
C ASP A 381 -4.56 4.58 -0.42
N LEU A 382 -4.46 4.76 0.89
CA LEU A 382 -3.53 4.02 1.72
C LEU A 382 -3.81 2.52 1.63
N PHE A 383 -2.76 1.73 1.46
CA PHE A 383 -2.86 0.28 1.36
C PHE A 383 -3.54 -0.37 2.56
N GLU A 384 -3.32 0.17 3.76
CA GLU A 384 -3.96 -0.34 4.98
C GLU A 384 -5.47 -0.15 5.01
N LYS A 385 -5.99 0.89 4.31
CA LYS A 385 -7.42 1.18 4.22
C LYS A 385 -8.10 0.42 3.08
N HIS A 386 -7.55 0.55 1.87
CA HIS A 386 -8.11 0.01 0.65
C HIS A 386 -7.01 -0.69 -0.17
N LYS A 387 -6.80 -1.99 0.10
CA LYS A 387 -5.70 -2.78 -0.47
C LYS A 387 -5.56 -2.61 -1.99
N THR A 388 -6.63 -2.78 -2.75
CA THR A 388 -6.63 -2.70 -4.22
C THR A 388 -6.38 -1.31 -4.79
N LEU A 389 -6.57 -0.26 -3.99
CA LEU A 389 -6.26 1.12 -4.34
C LEU A 389 -4.90 1.59 -3.80
N GLY A 390 -4.23 0.76 -3.00
CA GLY A 390 -2.96 1.08 -2.38
C GLY A 390 -1.80 0.18 -2.82
N GLU A 391 -2.03 -0.84 -3.66
CA GLU A 391 -0.98 -1.69 -4.21
C GLU A 391 -0.59 -1.26 -5.61
N LEU A 392 0.70 -1.30 -5.92
CA LEU A 392 1.22 -0.86 -7.21
C LEU A 392 2.41 -1.69 -7.70
N ILE A 393 2.63 -1.66 -9.02
CA ILE A 393 3.86 -2.10 -9.64
C ILE A 393 4.43 -1.02 -10.53
N LEU A 394 5.76 -0.96 -10.61
CA LEU A 394 6.50 -0.14 -11.55
C LEU A 394 6.96 -1.01 -12.72
N ILE A 395 6.65 -0.57 -13.92
CA ILE A 395 7.01 -1.25 -15.16
C ILE A 395 7.96 -0.35 -15.94
N ASP A 396 9.12 -0.85 -16.29
CA ASP A 396 10.06 -0.13 -17.16
C ASP A 396 9.44 0.13 -18.52
N ARG A 397 9.53 1.36 -19.01
CA ARG A 397 8.87 1.77 -20.27
C ARG A 397 9.55 1.24 -21.52
N VAL A 398 10.79 0.82 -21.43
CA VAL A 398 11.58 0.34 -22.56
C VAL A 398 11.55 -1.18 -22.65
N THR A 399 11.85 -1.84 -21.53
CA THR A 399 11.93 -3.29 -21.48
C THR A 399 10.60 -3.96 -21.20
N HIS A 400 9.62 -3.20 -20.66
CA HIS A 400 8.34 -3.69 -20.15
C HIS A 400 8.47 -4.71 -19.00
N ALA A 401 9.65 -4.81 -18.39
CA ALA A 401 9.86 -5.62 -17.19
C ALA A 401 9.26 -4.94 -15.96
N THR A 402 8.80 -5.74 -15.01
CA THR A 402 8.40 -5.23 -13.70
C THR A 402 9.66 -4.90 -12.88
N SER A 403 9.91 -3.61 -12.64
CA SER A 403 11.08 -3.14 -11.90
C SER A 403 10.87 -3.11 -10.40
N ALA A 404 9.62 -2.90 -9.93
CA ALA A 404 9.30 -2.92 -8.51
C ALA A 404 7.84 -3.30 -8.25
N CYS A 405 7.56 -3.78 -7.05
CA CYS A 405 6.22 -3.77 -6.46
C CYS A 405 6.24 -2.96 -5.17
N GLY A 406 5.07 -2.46 -4.75
CA GLY A 406 5.00 -1.69 -3.53
C GLY A 406 3.59 -1.34 -3.10
N VAL A 407 3.54 -0.63 -1.97
CA VAL A 407 2.30 -0.23 -1.31
C VAL A 407 2.32 1.25 -0.95
N VAL A 408 1.17 1.87 -1.03
CA VAL A 408 0.97 3.29 -0.69
C VAL A 408 0.88 3.46 0.82
N GLU A 409 1.78 4.25 1.38
CA GLU A 409 1.84 4.56 2.81
C GLU A 409 1.43 6.00 3.13
N GLY A 410 1.47 6.89 2.13
CA GLY A 410 1.14 8.30 2.32
C GLY A 410 0.54 8.92 1.06
N LEU A 411 -0.38 9.82 1.29
CA LEU A 411 -1.07 10.58 0.27
C LEU A 411 -0.67 12.05 0.44
N PHE A 412 -0.27 12.68 -0.65
CA PHE A 412 -0.06 14.12 -0.68
C PHE A 412 -1.34 14.79 -1.18
N GLU A 413 -1.35 16.07 -1.38
CA GLU A 413 -2.51 16.89 -1.74
C GLU A 413 -3.58 16.19 -2.59
N ARG A 414 -4.80 16.09 -2.06
CA ARG A 414 -5.95 15.54 -2.79
C ARG A 414 -6.30 16.46 -3.95
N GLN A 415 -6.38 15.91 -5.14
CA GLN A 415 -6.86 16.66 -6.30
C GLN A 415 -8.39 16.78 -6.23
N ILE A 416 -8.88 18.02 -6.27
CA ILE A 416 -10.30 18.32 -6.31
C ILE A 416 -10.74 18.27 -7.77
N ALA A 417 -11.75 17.45 -8.08
CA ALA A 417 -12.26 17.36 -9.45
C ALA A 417 -13.04 18.63 -9.84
N ALA A 418 -13.05 18.92 -11.14
CA ALA A 418 -13.89 19.98 -11.68
C ALA A 418 -15.36 19.72 -11.29
N GLY A 419 -15.93 20.57 -10.44
CA GLY A 419 -17.31 20.46 -9.94
C GLY A 419 -17.46 20.22 -8.45
N GLU A 420 -16.40 19.79 -7.73
CA GLU A 420 -16.37 19.93 -6.27
C GLU A 420 -16.17 21.39 -5.89
N LYS A 421 -16.80 21.82 -4.81
CA LYS A 421 -16.51 23.15 -4.26
C LYS A 421 -15.05 23.12 -3.79
N ALA A 422 -14.21 23.96 -4.39
CA ALA A 422 -12.85 24.16 -3.93
C ALA A 422 -12.87 24.56 -2.45
N GLU A 423 -11.91 24.05 -1.68
CA GLU A 423 -11.74 24.51 -0.30
C GLU A 423 -11.11 25.90 -0.36
N PHE A 424 -11.82 26.89 0.18
CA PHE A 424 -11.35 28.25 0.19
C PHE A 424 -10.84 28.61 1.58
N VAL A 425 -9.73 29.29 1.61
CA VAL A 425 -9.11 29.79 2.85
C VAL A 425 -9.14 31.30 2.83
N GLN A 426 -9.58 31.89 3.92
CA GLN A 426 -9.61 33.32 4.11
C GLN A 426 -8.23 33.84 4.51
N GLY A 427 -7.74 34.85 3.82
CA GLY A 427 -6.54 35.58 4.17
C GLY A 427 -6.86 37.04 4.49
N GLU A 428 -6.10 37.62 5.39
CA GLU A 428 -6.25 39.00 5.82
C GLU A 428 -4.95 39.77 5.61
N ARG A 429 -5.08 40.97 5.10
CA ARG A 429 -3.98 41.93 4.96
C ARG A 429 -4.13 43.06 5.93
N HIS A 430 -3.05 43.35 6.65
CA HIS A 430 -3.04 44.42 7.60
C HIS A 430 -2.03 45.48 7.23
N GLY A 431 -2.39 46.78 7.37
CA GLY A 431 -1.45 47.88 7.39
C GLY A 431 -1.47 48.54 8.76
N ARG A 432 -0.36 48.93 9.34
CA ARG A 432 -0.19 49.67 10.64
C ARG A 432 -1.32 49.41 11.67
N GLY A 433 -1.70 48.19 11.90
CA GLY A 433 -2.72 47.79 12.87
C GLY A 433 -4.16 47.74 12.37
N GLU A 434 -4.43 48.05 11.11
CA GLU A 434 -5.76 47.97 10.51
C GLU A 434 -5.79 46.92 9.41
N ILE A 435 -6.92 46.20 9.29
CA ILE A 435 -7.16 45.24 8.23
C ILE A 435 -7.53 46.02 6.99
N PHE A 436 -6.77 45.89 5.90
CA PHE A 436 -7.04 46.56 4.64
C PHE A 436 -7.94 45.74 3.74
N GLU A 437 -7.81 44.41 3.74
CA GLU A 437 -8.48 43.57 2.79
C GLU A 437 -8.55 42.11 3.23
N GLU A 438 -9.65 41.48 2.84
CA GLU A 438 -9.85 40.05 2.91
C GLU A 438 -9.81 39.49 1.49
N PHE A 439 -9.19 38.34 1.32
CA PHE A 439 -9.15 37.66 0.05
C PHE A 439 -9.31 36.15 0.24
N PHE A 440 -9.88 35.55 -0.78
CA PHE A 440 -10.19 34.15 -0.80
C PHE A 440 -9.46 33.49 -1.96
N TYR A 441 -8.97 32.29 -1.77
CA TYR A 441 -8.36 31.55 -2.86
C TYR A 441 -8.93 30.16 -3.01
N ASP A 442 -8.82 29.72 -4.22
CA ASP A 442 -9.03 28.34 -4.60
C ASP A 442 -7.75 27.54 -4.29
N THR A 443 -7.83 26.63 -3.34
CA THR A 443 -6.70 25.78 -2.94
C THR A 443 -6.29 24.80 -4.03
N ALA A 444 -7.19 24.47 -4.96
CA ALA A 444 -6.89 23.55 -6.06
C ALA A 444 -6.10 24.23 -7.17
N THR A 445 -6.43 25.51 -7.48
CA THR A 445 -5.77 26.28 -8.55
C THR A 445 -4.66 27.18 -8.02
N LEU A 446 -4.55 27.33 -6.70
CA LEU A 446 -3.63 28.23 -6.01
C LEU A 446 -3.76 29.68 -6.52
N SER A 447 -4.97 30.08 -6.86
CA SER A 447 -5.27 31.42 -7.38
C SER A 447 -6.19 32.17 -6.43
N VAL A 448 -5.98 33.48 -6.31
CA VAL A 448 -6.89 34.36 -5.60
C VAL A 448 -8.20 34.43 -6.40
N VAL A 449 -9.30 34.00 -5.80
CA VAL A 449 -10.61 33.99 -6.45
C VAL A 449 -11.43 35.23 -6.18
N LYS A 450 -11.20 35.89 -5.04
CA LYS A 450 -11.85 37.12 -4.69
C LYS A 450 -11.04 37.93 -3.69
N GLN A 451 -11.08 39.23 -3.86
CA GLN A 451 -10.52 40.21 -2.93
C GLN A 451 -11.57 41.30 -2.67
N GLN A 452 -11.74 41.67 -1.40
CA GLN A 452 -12.71 42.70 -1.02
C GLN A 452 -12.11 43.70 -0.03
N PRO A 453 -12.51 44.99 -0.09
CA PRO A 453 -12.17 45.94 0.95
C PRO A 453 -12.82 45.55 2.29
N VAL A 454 -12.11 45.76 3.38
CA VAL A 454 -12.36 45.24 4.76
C VAL A 454 -13.66 45.74 5.39
N LYS A 455 -14.68 45.95 4.69
CA LYS A 455 -15.97 46.29 5.29
C LYS A 455 -16.93 45.11 5.50
N GLN A 456 -16.54 43.93 5.05
CA GLN A 456 -17.35 42.71 5.20
C GLN A 456 -16.49 41.58 5.74
N HIS A 457 -16.78 41.13 6.96
CA HIS A 457 -16.22 39.90 7.50
C HIS A 457 -16.98 38.71 6.95
N TYR A 458 -16.25 37.79 6.30
CA TYR A 458 -16.77 36.46 5.99
C TYR A 458 -16.25 35.47 7.02
N THR A 459 -17.13 34.72 7.61
CA THR A 459 -16.77 33.57 8.43
C THR A 459 -16.62 32.31 7.57
N ILE A 460 -15.77 31.40 7.99
CA ILE A 460 -15.67 30.08 7.32
C ILE A 460 -17.04 29.42 7.33
N GLY A 461 -17.65 29.25 6.15
CA GLY A 461 -19.00 28.71 6.01
C GLY A 461 -19.99 29.63 5.27
N ASP A 462 -19.64 30.90 5.05
CA ASP A 462 -20.43 31.81 4.22
C ASP A 462 -20.27 31.47 2.72
N GLU A 463 -21.26 31.83 1.90
CA GLU A 463 -21.19 31.60 0.45
C GLU A 463 -19.96 32.27 -0.15
N ILE A 464 -18.99 31.47 -0.53
CA ILE A 464 -17.75 31.91 -1.13
C ILE A 464 -18.01 32.27 -2.60
N PRO A 465 -17.53 33.40 -3.08
CA PRO A 465 -17.74 33.84 -4.46
C PRO A 465 -17.17 32.86 -5.47
N THR A 466 -17.77 32.82 -6.64
CA THR A 466 -17.42 31.93 -7.75
C THR A 466 -15.97 32.08 -8.16
N VAL A 467 -15.32 30.96 -8.37
CA VAL A 467 -13.97 30.84 -8.93
C VAL A 467 -13.89 31.59 -10.28
N GLY A 468 -12.93 32.47 -10.42
CA GLY A 468 -12.68 33.14 -11.73
C GLY A 468 -12.31 34.61 -11.70
N GLU A 469 -12.50 35.31 -10.60
CA GLU A 469 -12.08 36.70 -10.48
C GLU A 469 -10.74 36.82 -9.76
N SER A 470 -9.64 36.95 -10.49
CA SER A 470 -8.34 37.33 -9.91
C SER A 470 -8.25 38.84 -9.78
N TYR A 471 -7.99 39.32 -8.58
CA TYR A 471 -7.75 40.73 -8.34
C TYR A 471 -6.26 41.00 -8.13
N ARG A 472 -5.76 42.09 -8.77
CA ARG A 472 -4.36 42.53 -8.66
C ARG A 472 -4.25 43.82 -7.87
N TYR A 473 -3.36 43.81 -6.88
CA TYR A 473 -2.83 45.04 -6.32
C TYR A 473 -1.55 45.45 -7.06
N PRO A 474 -1.44 46.69 -7.52
CA PRO A 474 -0.30 47.12 -8.31
C PRO A 474 1.04 47.04 -7.60
N ASP A 475 1.05 47.22 -6.28
CA ASP A 475 2.29 47.35 -5.50
C ASP A 475 2.40 46.33 -4.36
N ASP A 476 1.54 45.32 -4.37
CA ASP A 476 1.39 44.42 -3.22
C ASP A 476 1.62 42.95 -3.50
N PHE A 477 1.92 42.19 -2.47
CA PHE A 477 2.00 40.74 -2.51
C PHE A 477 0.62 40.16 -2.35
N ASP A 478 0.31 39.18 -3.16
CA ASP A 478 -0.80 38.28 -2.90
C ASP A 478 -0.30 37.17 -1.97
N ILE A 479 -0.90 37.04 -0.81
CA ILE A 479 -0.54 36.01 0.16
C ILE A 479 -1.63 34.96 0.15
N ILE A 480 -1.25 33.73 -0.18
CA ILE A 480 -2.14 32.60 -0.24
C ILE A 480 -1.96 31.81 1.06
N ILE A 481 -3.01 31.73 1.87
CA ILE A 481 -3.04 30.90 3.06
C ILE A 481 -3.83 29.67 2.73
N LEU A 482 -3.16 28.54 2.72
CA LEU A 482 -3.77 27.22 2.64
C LEU A 482 -3.97 26.72 4.07
N ARG A 483 -4.86 25.76 4.28
CA ARG A 483 -5.21 25.24 5.61
C ARG A 483 -4.00 24.87 6.46
N ASP A 484 -2.96 24.35 5.84
CA ASP A 484 -1.72 23.91 6.47
C ASP A 484 -0.47 24.48 5.79
N SER A 485 -0.61 25.48 4.91
CA SER A 485 0.49 26.03 4.14
C SER A 485 0.30 27.50 3.76
N VAL A 486 1.38 28.18 3.49
CA VAL A 486 1.38 29.56 3.00
C VAL A 486 2.14 29.63 1.70
N ALA A 487 1.50 30.18 0.68
CA ALA A 487 2.16 30.56 -0.56
C ALA A 487 2.10 32.07 -0.70
N VAL A 488 3.13 32.68 -1.21
CA VAL A 488 3.17 34.12 -1.47
C VAL A 488 3.22 34.37 -2.96
N LYS A 489 2.20 35.04 -3.47
CA LYS A 489 2.11 35.43 -4.87
C LYS A 489 2.70 36.81 -5.04
N VAL A 490 3.80 36.88 -5.75
CA VAL A 490 4.43 38.14 -6.13
C VAL A 490 4.33 38.28 -7.62
N ARG A 491 3.35 39.04 -8.12
CA ARG A 491 3.09 39.22 -9.55
C ARG A 491 3.16 37.93 -10.39
N ASP A 492 2.29 37.74 -11.36
CA ASP A 492 2.09 36.48 -12.10
C ASP A 492 3.35 35.76 -12.64
N ARG A 493 4.43 36.49 -12.87
CA ARG A 493 5.70 35.91 -13.36
C ARG A 493 6.50 35.15 -12.33
N ARG A 494 6.43 35.53 -11.07
CA ARG A 494 7.29 34.90 -10.04
C ARG A 494 6.72 33.67 -9.41
N ILE A 495 5.43 33.44 -9.50
CA ILE A 495 4.86 32.16 -9.05
C ILE A 495 5.33 31.03 -9.94
N SER A 496 5.30 31.22 -11.26
CA SER A 496 5.83 30.21 -12.17
C SER A 496 7.30 29.92 -11.88
N GLU A 497 8.12 30.94 -11.68
CA GLU A 497 9.55 30.78 -11.36
C GLU A 497 9.79 30.10 -10.00
N ILE A 498 8.97 30.44 -9.02
CA ILE A 498 9.03 29.84 -7.68
C ILE A 498 8.49 28.40 -7.75
N MET A 499 7.44 28.13 -8.49
CA MET A 499 6.90 26.79 -8.68
C MET A 499 7.78 25.91 -9.57
N GLU A 500 8.44 26.47 -10.58
CA GLU A 500 9.43 25.76 -11.41
C GLU A 500 10.69 25.38 -10.62
N ALA A 501 11.07 26.16 -9.64
CA ALA A 501 12.17 25.83 -8.75
C ALA A 501 11.83 24.73 -7.71
N GLY A 502 10.60 24.21 -7.71
CA GLY A 502 10.21 22.96 -7.04
C GLY A 502 10.11 22.97 -5.50
N ALA A 503 10.25 24.11 -4.85
CA ALA A 503 10.42 24.13 -3.38
C ALA A 503 9.18 24.57 -2.60
N TYR A 504 7.97 24.69 -3.17
CA TYR A 504 7.34 25.87 -2.74
C TYR A 504 5.93 25.91 -2.39
N LEU A 505 5.30 24.82 -2.57
CA LEU A 505 4.00 24.61 -1.99
C LEU A 505 4.22 23.67 -0.83
N TYR A 506 4.37 24.08 0.05
CA TYR A 506 4.44 24.21 1.45
C TYR A 506 3.80 23.11 2.18
N ASP A 507 4.63 22.29 2.70
CA ASP A 507 4.39 21.73 4.02
C ASP A 507 4.21 22.93 4.94
N GLY A 508 3.04 23.12 5.46
CA GLY A 508 2.57 24.28 6.15
C GLY A 508 3.57 25.04 6.97
N PHE A 509 3.32 26.30 7.08
CA PHE A 509 3.87 27.05 8.19
C PHE A 509 3.50 26.29 9.46
N PRO A 510 4.46 25.85 10.26
CA PRO A 510 4.13 25.03 11.41
C PRO A 510 3.23 25.83 12.33
N VAL A 511 2.10 25.28 12.62
CA VAL A 511 1.30 25.70 13.74
C VAL A 511 1.95 25.06 14.96
N ILE A 512 2.72 25.83 15.70
CA ILE A 512 3.24 25.36 17.00
C ILE A 512 2.10 25.48 18.01
N ASN A 513 1.69 24.39 18.59
CA ASN A 513 0.64 24.32 19.61
C ASN A 513 -0.72 24.91 19.19
N GLY A 514 -1.12 24.74 17.93
CA GLY A 514 -2.39 25.27 17.43
C GLY A 514 -2.40 26.80 17.24
N ARG A 515 -1.26 27.45 17.27
CA ARG A 515 -1.11 28.88 17.04
C ARG A 515 -0.48 29.14 15.69
N GLY A 516 -1.12 29.99 14.89
CA GLY A 516 -0.57 30.44 13.61
C GLY A 516 0.59 31.42 13.81
N PHE A 517 1.49 31.46 12.83
CA PHE A 517 2.59 32.40 12.78
C PHE A 517 2.18 33.67 12.05
N GLU A 518 2.72 34.79 12.53
CA GLU A 518 2.63 36.06 11.88
C GLU A 518 3.95 36.35 11.17
N ILE A 519 3.92 36.55 9.88
CA ILE A 519 5.09 36.88 9.08
C ILE A 519 4.92 38.26 8.48
N LYS A 520 5.91 39.09 8.66
CA LYS A 520 5.93 40.46 8.21
C LYS A 520 6.93 40.62 7.08
N VAL A 521 6.49 41.14 5.94
CA VAL A 521 7.32 41.32 4.74
C VAL A 521 7.16 42.71 4.17
N HIS A 522 8.25 43.31 3.66
CA HIS A 522 8.27 44.67 3.13
C HIS A 522 8.23 44.74 1.60
N SER A 523 8.89 43.82 0.95
CA SER A 523 9.16 43.88 -0.48
C SER A 523 9.07 42.50 -1.14
N ASP A 524 9.05 42.49 -2.46
CA ASP A 524 9.12 41.28 -3.27
C ASP A 524 10.39 40.48 -3.03
N GLU A 525 11.48 41.20 -2.76
CA GLU A 525 12.77 40.59 -2.45
C GLU A 525 12.75 39.88 -1.11
N ASP A 526 12.07 40.46 -0.10
CA ASP A 526 11.88 39.83 1.20
C ASP A 526 11.06 38.57 1.08
N VAL A 527 10.01 38.58 0.30
CA VAL A 527 9.20 37.38 0.03
C VAL A 527 10.04 36.28 -0.62
N SER A 528 10.79 36.63 -1.68
CA SER A 528 11.64 35.65 -2.37
C SER A 528 12.75 35.10 -1.48
N ARG A 529 13.27 35.92 -0.55
CA ARG A 529 14.24 35.51 0.44
C ARG A 529 13.61 34.61 1.49
N LEU A 530 12.46 35.01 2.03
CA LEU A 530 11.66 34.23 2.98
C LEU A 530 11.39 32.83 2.47
N LEU A 531 10.95 32.70 1.23
CA LEU A 531 10.64 31.43 0.62
C LEU A 531 11.87 30.53 0.49
N ARG A 532 12.98 31.09 0.07
CA ARG A 532 14.25 30.35 -0.04
C ARG A 532 14.74 29.88 1.34
N GLU A 533 14.79 30.79 2.31
CA GLU A 533 15.26 30.47 3.65
C GLU A 533 14.36 29.45 4.35
N TYR A 534 13.04 29.50 4.10
CA TYR A 534 12.10 28.51 4.62
C TYR A 534 12.35 27.12 4.01
N ALA A 535 12.59 27.06 2.70
CA ALA A 535 12.89 25.82 2.03
C ALA A 535 14.22 25.20 2.50
N GLU A 536 15.22 26.05 2.75
CA GLU A 536 16.56 25.64 3.22
C GLU A 536 16.61 25.26 4.70
N ALA A 537 15.71 25.80 5.53
CA ALA A 537 15.76 25.63 6.99
C ALA A 537 15.49 24.19 7.46
N GLY A 538 14.75 23.39 6.70
CA GLY A 538 14.34 22.05 7.14
C GLY A 538 13.50 22.08 8.44
N GLU A 539 13.12 20.93 8.96
CA GLU A 539 12.27 20.86 10.16
C GLU A 539 12.92 21.44 11.44
N ILE A 540 14.22 21.26 11.60
CA ILE A 540 14.95 21.67 12.80
C ILE A 540 15.22 23.18 12.81
N GLY A 541 15.43 23.80 11.66
CA GLY A 541 15.75 25.22 11.53
C GLY A 541 14.55 26.16 11.49
N ARG A 542 13.32 25.64 11.37
CA ARG A 542 12.10 26.45 11.21
C ARG A 542 11.81 27.40 12.37
N GLU A 543 12.11 26.99 13.58
CA GLU A 543 11.92 27.85 14.77
C GLU A 543 12.81 29.08 14.75
N GLU A 544 14.06 28.94 14.31
CA GLU A 544 14.99 30.05 14.10
C GLU A 544 14.58 30.94 12.94
N PHE A 545 14.14 30.33 11.86
CA PHE A 545 13.59 30.99 10.69
C PHE A 545 12.43 31.93 11.06
N PHE A 546 11.43 31.44 11.79
CA PHE A 546 10.30 32.28 12.21
C PHE A 546 10.71 33.41 13.16
N LYS A 547 11.63 33.17 14.07
CA LYS A 547 12.18 34.23 14.93
C LYS A 547 12.81 35.37 14.12
N LYS A 548 13.52 35.02 13.05
CA LYS A 548 14.15 35.98 12.15
C LYS A 548 13.13 36.83 11.39
N TRP A 549 12.10 36.20 10.87
CA TRP A 549 11.12 36.86 10.00
C TRP A 549 9.99 37.57 10.73
N THR A 550 9.75 37.31 11.98
CA THR A 550 8.77 38.02 12.81
C THR A 550 9.26 39.39 13.37
N VAL A 551 10.51 39.70 13.15
CA VAL A 551 11.14 40.95 13.68
C VAL A 551 10.97 42.17 12.76
N PHE A 552 10.52 41.99 11.51
CA PHE A 552 10.39 43.10 10.58
C PHE A 552 9.17 43.99 10.85
N ASP A 553 9.37 45.30 10.91
CA ASP A 553 8.29 46.29 10.91
C ASP A 553 7.65 46.35 9.52
N THR A 554 6.42 45.93 9.39
CA THR A 554 5.83 45.70 8.05
C THR A 554 4.49 46.34 7.86
N TYR A 555 4.17 46.50 6.59
CA TYR A 555 2.86 46.95 6.13
C TYR A 555 1.87 45.78 5.97
N ARG A 556 2.32 44.54 6.08
CA ARG A 556 1.51 43.37 5.81
C ARG A 556 1.70 42.30 6.85
N LYS A 557 0.60 41.79 7.28
CA LYS A 557 0.52 40.70 8.24
C LYS A 557 -0.20 39.55 7.62
N VAL A 558 0.44 38.38 7.64
CA VAL A 558 -0.20 37.10 7.30
C VAL A 558 -0.50 36.41 8.61
N VAL A 559 -1.76 36.15 8.87
CA VAL A 559 -2.19 35.33 10.01
C VAL A 559 -2.57 33.96 9.46
N ILE A 560 -1.80 32.98 9.85
CA ILE A 560 -2.07 31.59 9.53
C ILE A 560 -2.84 31.00 10.71
N LYS A 561 -4.07 30.59 10.46
CA LYS A 561 -4.92 29.95 11.48
C LYS A 561 -4.86 28.46 11.38
#